data_ec62e9179ed07013cff2797d69770f9f
#
_entry.id   ec62e9179ed07013cff2797d69770f9f
#
_cell.length_a   1.000
_cell.length_b   1.000
_cell.length_c   1.000
_cell.angle_alpha   90.00
_cell.angle_beta   90.00
_cell.angle_gamma   90.00
#
_symmetry.space_group_name_H-M   'P 1'
#
loop_
_entity.id
_entity.type
_entity.pdbx_description
1 polymer ?
#
loop_
_entity_poly.entity_id
_entity_poly.type
_entity_poly.pdbx_seq_one_letter_code
_entity_poly.pdbx_strand_id
1 'polypeptide(L)'
;GECCRGEENTVAVFPLEIRAIMGETGEGWLEAAEPPLEGEWDSGGNFHTLEWRLRKTGRDCRYFSEGGCRIYGRRPLLCETYPFYLDDGRLRWSECRGIGGEISSEEATKLAELLKRRQIFEIREAIELVRKYEEFERGEPSPFGRCIIHDSEGVHEIEWAEISGALGRRLRRAAARAARCRA
;
A
#
# COMPACT_ATOMS: atom_id res chain seq x y z
N GLY A 1 -12.84 8.72 10.91
CA GLY A 1 -11.51 9.02 10.34
C GLY A 1 -10.31 8.53 11.15
N GLU A 2 -10.50 7.72 12.22
CA GLU A 2 -9.36 7.20 13.00
C GLU A 2 -8.48 6.25 12.19
N CYS A 3 -9.07 5.43 11.33
CA CYS A 3 -8.36 4.55 10.40
C CYS A 3 -7.46 5.29 9.39
N CYS A 4 -7.64 6.61 9.24
CA CYS A 4 -6.81 7.44 8.38
C CYS A 4 -5.63 8.08 9.12
N ARG A 5 -5.51 7.88 10.43
CA ARG A 5 -4.50 8.52 11.30
C ARG A 5 -3.55 7.49 11.89
N GLY A 6 -2.33 7.93 12.17
CA GLY A 6 -1.31 7.12 12.82
C GLY A 6 -0.34 6.42 11.85
N GLU A 7 0.87 6.19 12.31
CA GLU A 7 1.93 5.58 11.49
C GLU A 7 1.62 4.12 11.12
N GLU A 8 1.01 3.39 12.05
CA GLU A 8 0.65 1.97 11.92
C GLU A 8 -0.51 1.73 10.94
N ASN A 9 -1.38 2.72 10.72
CA ASN A 9 -2.54 2.60 9.85
C ASN A 9 -2.12 2.76 8.37
N THR A 10 -1.62 1.69 7.79
CA THR A 10 -1.26 1.62 6.38
C THR A 10 -2.35 0.94 5.57
N VAL A 11 -2.62 1.44 4.38
CA VAL A 11 -3.63 0.92 3.47
C VAL A 11 -2.94 0.35 2.24
N ALA A 12 -3.00 -0.97 2.06
CA ALA A 12 -2.60 -1.61 0.82
C ALA A 12 -3.53 -1.13 -0.31
N VAL A 13 -2.96 -0.84 -1.47
CA VAL A 13 -3.67 -0.34 -2.64
C VAL A 13 -3.09 -0.97 -3.89
N PHE A 14 -3.96 -1.39 -4.80
CA PHE A 14 -3.60 -2.10 -6.01
C PHE A 14 -3.58 -1.20 -7.24
N PRO A 15 -2.89 -1.57 -8.33
CA PRO A 15 -2.75 -0.74 -9.52
C PRO A 15 -4.05 -0.17 -10.06
N LEU A 16 -5.12 -0.95 -10.11
CA LEU A 16 -6.43 -0.51 -10.57
C LEU A 16 -7.03 0.58 -9.66
N GLU A 17 -6.88 0.45 -8.35
CA GLU A 17 -7.35 1.41 -7.36
C GLU A 17 -6.54 2.72 -7.42
N ILE A 18 -5.22 2.61 -7.60
CA ILE A 18 -4.35 3.78 -7.79
C ILE A 18 -4.80 4.59 -9.01
N ARG A 19 -5.07 3.93 -10.14
CA ARG A 19 -5.60 4.62 -11.34
C ARG A 19 -6.95 5.27 -11.12
N ALA A 20 -7.83 4.64 -10.36
CA ALA A 20 -9.13 5.24 -10.02
C ALA A 20 -8.96 6.51 -9.17
N ILE A 21 -8.02 6.50 -8.23
CA ILE A 21 -7.67 7.68 -7.42
C ILE A 21 -7.05 8.77 -8.29
N MET A 22 -6.09 8.43 -9.15
CA MET A 22 -5.47 9.38 -10.09
C MET A 22 -6.52 10.04 -11.00
N GLY A 23 -7.47 9.27 -11.50
CA GLY A 23 -8.57 9.78 -12.34
C GLY A 23 -9.49 10.76 -11.59
N GLU A 24 -9.67 10.58 -10.28
CA GLU A 24 -10.48 11.46 -9.44
C GLU A 24 -9.73 12.73 -9.04
N THR A 25 -8.44 12.61 -8.74
CA THR A 25 -7.64 13.68 -8.12
C THR A 25 -6.79 14.47 -9.11
N GLY A 26 -6.48 13.90 -10.28
CA GLY A 26 -5.51 14.43 -11.21
C GLY A 26 -4.05 14.27 -10.76
N GLU A 27 -3.81 13.55 -9.67
CA GLU A 27 -2.46 13.30 -9.12
C GLU A 27 -1.73 12.22 -9.91
N GLY A 28 -0.39 12.24 -9.86
CA GLY A 28 0.44 11.17 -10.43
C GLY A 28 0.50 9.93 -9.50
N TRP A 29 1.04 8.83 -10.04
CA TRP A 29 1.15 7.56 -9.33
C TRP A 29 1.84 7.69 -7.97
N LEU A 30 3.05 8.25 -7.95
CA LEU A 30 3.83 8.43 -6.72
C LEU A 30 3.29 9.53 -5.80
N GLU A 31 2.29 10.29 -6.23
CA GLU A 31 1.54 11.19 -5.38
C GLU A 31 0.38 10.46 -4.68
N ALA A 32 -0.23 9.49 -5.35
CA ALA A 32 -1.34 8.69 -4.82
C ALA A 32 -0.86 7.52 -3.96
N ALA A 33 0.22 6.85 -4.36
CA ALA A 33 0.75 5.66 -3.71
C ALA A 33 2.25 5.77 -3.43
N GLU A 34 2.73 4.98 -2.51
CA GLU A 34 4.14 4.86 -2.16
C GLU A 34 4.52 3.39 -1.93
N PRO A 35 5.79 3.02 -2.18
CA PRO A 35 6.27 1.68 -1.85
C PRO A 35 6.22 1.42 -0.35
N PRO A 36 5.98 0.16 0.09
CA PRO A 36 6.11 -0.24 1.48
C PRO A 36 7.52 -0.04 2.06
N LEU A 37 7.62 0.03 3.39
CA LEU A 37 8.90 0.10 4.11
C LEU A 37 9.57 -1.25 4.23
N GLU A 38 8.82 -2.32 4.11
CA GLU A 38 9.25 -3.72 4.18
C GLU A 38 9.79 -4.15 2.83
N GLY A 39 10.93 -4.85 2.83
CA GLY A 39 11.55 -5.34 1.60
C GLY A 39 12.97 -5.83 1.84
N GLU A 40 13.60 -6.32 0.79
CA GLU A 40 14.90 -6.95 0.79
C GLU A 40 15.83 -6.32 -0.27
N TRP A 41 17.13 -6.50 -0.09
CA TRP A 41 18.14 -6.01 -1.03
C TRP A 41 18.63 -7.14 -1.92
N ASP A 42 18.77 -6.85 -3.23
CA ASP A 42 19.40 -7.78 -4.15
C ASP A 42 20.93 -7.62 -4.20
N SER A 43 21.61 -8.53 -4.91
CA SER A 43 23.07 -8.51 -5.08
C SER A 43 23.57 -7.30 -5.89
N GLY A 44 22.72 -6.64 -6.65
CA GLY A 44 22.98 -5.36 -7.32
C GLY A 44 22.82 -4.14 -6.43
N GLY A 45 22.24 -4.33 -5.23
CA GLY A 45 21.99 -3.28 -4.25
C GLY A 45 20.69 -2.51 -4.48
N ASN A 46 19.74 -3.09 -5.19
CA ASN A 46 18.39 -2.58 -5.33
C ASN A 46 17.52 -3.03 -4.16
N PHE A 47 16.55 -2.20 -3.77
CA PHE A 47 15.59 -2.53 -2.73
C PHE A 47 14.31 -3.06 -3.36
N HIS A 48 13.99 -4.32 -3.12
CA HIS A 48 12.78 -4.99 -3.59
C HIS A 48 11.68 -4.94 -2.54
N THR A 49 10.47 -4.59 -2.95
CA THR A 49 9.27 -4.58 -2.11
C THR A 49 8.06 -5.06 -2.91
N LEU A 50 6.98 -5.42 -2.21
CA LEU A 50 5.78 -5.98 -2.81
C LEU A 50 4.61 -5.01 -2.67
N GLU A 51 3.86 -4.82 -3.74
CA GLU A 51 2.64 -4.03 -3.79
C GLU A 51 2.83 -2.55 -3.45
N TRP A 52 1.75 -1.85 -3.28
CA TRP A 52 1.73 -0.42 -3.02
C TRP A 52 0.95 -0.11 -1.75
N ARG A 53 1.24 1.03 -1.15
CA ARG A 53 0.47 1.59 -0.05
C ARG A 53 -0.06 2.95 -0.42
N LEU A 54 -1.25 3.27 0.04
CA LEU A 54 -1.82 4.61 -0.09
C LEU A 54 -0.90 5.60 0.61
N ARG A 55 -0.55 6.67 -0.10
CA ARG A 55 0.44 7.62 0.38
C ARG A 55 0.02 8.32 1.65
N LYS A 56 1.00 8.59 2.51
CA LYS A 56 0.83 9.37 3.74
C LYS A 56 1.43 10.77 3.61
N THR A 57 0.84 11.70 4.36
CA THR A 57 1.40 13.02 4.64
C THR A 57 1.66 13.09 6.15
N GLY A 58 2.94 13.09 6.53
CA GLY A 58 3.30 12.90 7.93
C GLY A 58 2.92 11.51 8.44
N ARG A 59 2.03 11.44 9.40
CA ARG A 59 1.54 10.19 10.00
C ARG A 59 0.20 9.72 9.45
N ASP A 60 -0.52 10.61 8.78
CA ASP A 60 -1.91 10.40 8.37
C ASP A 60 -2.02 10.10 6.88
N CYS A 61 -3.13 9.46 6.47
CA CYS A 61 -3.46 9.28 5.08
C CYS A 61 -3.48 10.63 4.34
N ARG A 62 -2.84 10.72 3.18
CA ARG A 62 -2.79 11.93 2.36
C ARG A 62 -4.17 12.52 2.03
N TYR A 63 -5.15 11.67 1.91
CA TYR A 63 -6.53 12.05 1.55
C TYR A 63 -7.42 12.37 2.75
N PHE A 64 -6.88 12.29 3.96
CA PHE A 64 -7.61 12.67 5.16
C PHE A 64 -7.52 14.19 5.40
N SER A 65 -8.65 14.82 5.69
CA SER A 65 -8.77 16.23 6.06
C SER A 65 -9.78 16.39 7.20
N GLU A 66 -9.91 17.59 7.76
CA GLU A 66 -10.89 17.89 8.83
C GLU A 66 -12.34 17.57 8.42
N GLY A 67 -12.66 17.68 7.12
CA GLY A 67 -13.96 17.34 6.57
C GLY A 67 -14.15 15.84 6.27
N GLY A 68 -13.13 14.99 6.47
CA GLY A 68 -13.18 13.56 6.18
C GLY A 68 -12.27 13.14 5.02
N CYS A 69 -12.62 12.04 4.34
CA CYS A 69 -11.85 11.50 3.23
C CYS A 69 -12.15 12.24 1.92
N ARG A 70 -11.16 12.88 1.30
CA ARG A 70 -11.32 13.61 0.03
C ARG A 70 -11.62 12.72 -1.18
N ILE A 71 -11.26 11.44 -1.09
CA ILE A 71 -11.53 10.42 -2.12
C ILE A 71 -12.63 9.45 -1.68
N TYR A 72 -13.63 9.90 -0.89
CA TYR A 72 -14.63 9.02 -0.29
C TYR A 72 -15.34 8.11 -1.30
N GLY A 73 -15.67 8.62 -2.47
CA GLY A 73 -16.31 7.87 -3.55
C GLY A 73 -15.39 6.98 -4.38
N ARG A 74 -14.07 7.04 -4.13
CA ARG A 74 -13.02 6.26 -4.82
C ARG A 74 -12.04 5.62 -3.84
N ARG A 75 -12.51 5.37 -2.62
CA ARG A 75 -11.71 4.70 -1.60
C ARG A 75 -11.31 3.30 -2.06
N PRO A 76 -10.09 2.85 -1.70
CA PRO A 76 -9.72 1.44 -1.84
C PRO A 76 -10.73 0.53 -1.14
N LEU A 77 -10.92 -0.68 -1.65
CA LEU A 77 -11.83 -1.67 -1.07
C LEU A 77 -11.53 -1.96 0.40
N LEU A 78 -10.25 -1.91 0.80
CA LEU A 78 -9.84 -2.00 2.19
C LEU A 78 -10.49 -0.89 3.04
N CYS A 79 -10.49 0.35 2.56
CA CYS A 79 -11.11 1.48 3.26
C CYS A 79 -12.64 1.40 3.25
N GLU A 80 -13.24 0.85 2.18
CA GLU A 80 -14.70 0.72 2.07
C GLU A 80 -15.26 -0.32 3.05
N THR A 81 -14.49 -1.38 3.30
CA THR A 81 -14.90 -2.49 4.16
C THR A 81 -14.42 -2.38 5.60
N TYR A 82 -13.50 -1.45 5.89
CA TYR A 82 -12.98 -1.26 7.25
C TYR A 82 -14.12 -0.98 8.26
N PRO A 83 -14.12 -1.60 9.42
CA PRO A 83 -13.06 -2.42 10.03
C PRO A 83 -13.14 -3.93 9.72
N PHE A 84 -14.03 -4.35 8.84
CA PHE A 84 -14.29 -5.77 8.57
C PHE A 84 -13.38 -6.32 7.47
N TYR A 85 -13.05 -7.61 7.59
CA TYR A 85 -12.32 -8.37 6.56
C TYR A 85 -12.73 -9.86 6.64
N LEU A 86 -12.39 -10.61 5.59
CA LEU A 86 -12.57 -12.06 5.56
C LEU A 86 -11.21 -12.74 5.75
N ASP A 87 -11.16 -13.70 6.67
CA ASP A 87 -10.03 -14.56 6.97
C ASP A 87 -10.52 -16.01 6.88
N ASP A 88 -10.01 -16.78 5.93
CA ASP A 88 -10.50 -18.12 5.58
C ASP A 88 -12.03 -18.19 5.40
N GLY A 89 -12.59 -17.17 4.75
CA GLY A 89 -14.04 -17.07 4.53
C GLY A 89 -14.86 -16.72 5.78
N ARG A 90 -14.20 -16.45 6.91
CA ARG A 90 -14.84 -16.05 8.16
C ARG A 90 -14.75 -14.55 8.36
N LEU A 91 -15.84 -13.94 8.78
CA LEU A 91 -15.86 -12.52 9.12
C LEU A 91 -14.98 -12.26 10.34
N ARG A 92 -14.06 -11.30 10.18
CA ARG A 92 -13.20 -10.74 11.21
C ARG A 92 -13.35 -9.23 11.22
N TRP A 93 -12.83 -8.60 12.25
CA TRP A 93 -12.78 -7.14 12.36
C TRP A 93 -11.55 -6.68 13.13
N SER A 94 -11.08 -5.49 12.78
CA SER A 94 -10.07 -4.75 13.54
C SER A 94 -10.74 -3.88 14.61
N GLU A 95 -10.00 -3.50 15.63
CA GLU A 95 -10.50 -2.55 16.64
C GLU A 95 -10.94 -1.25 15.98
N CYS A 96 -12.17 -0.85 16.26
CA CYS A 96 -12.75 0.40 15.77
C CYS A 96 -13.85 0.86 16.73
N ARG A 97 -13.88 2.14 17.06
CA ARG A 97 -14.93 2.72 17.93
C ARG A 97 -16.33 2.67 17.36
N GLY A 98 -16.45 2.45 16.04
CA GLY A 98 -17.73 2.31 15.38
C GLY A 98 -18.33 0.89 15.43
N ILE A 99 -17.63 -0.09 16.01
CA ILE A 99 -18.16 -1.45 16.17
C ILE A 99 -19.20 -1.47 17.31
N GLY A 100 -20.26 -2.27 17.08
CA GLY A 100 -21.36 -2.45 18.03
C GLY A 100 -22.56 -1.54 17.78
N GLY A 101 -22.51 -0.68 16.76
CA GLY A 101 -23.68 0.04 16.27
C GLY A 101 -24.64 -0.89 15.50
N GLU A 102 -25.92 -0.57 15.55
CA GLU A 102 -26.93 -1.26 14.75
C GLU A 102 -26.79 -0.86 13.27
N ILE A 103 -26.95 -1.84 12.38
CA ILE A 103 -27.02 -1.62 10.93
C ILE A 103 -28.28 -2.29 10.38
N SER A 104 -28.84 -1.74 9.33
CA SER A 104 -29.99 -2.37 8.66
C SER A 104 -29.58 -3.64 7.91
N SER A 105 -30.53 -4.53 7.65
CA SER A 105 -30.29 -5.74 6.85
C SER A 105 -29.79 -5.40 5.44
N GLU A 106 -30.22 -4.29 4.87
CA GLU A 106 -29.76 -3.82 3.57
C GLU A 106 -28.26 -3.41 3.61
N GLU A 107 -27.86 -2.64 4.62
CA GLU A 107 -26.46 -2.24 4.82
C GLU A 107 -25.56 -3.44 5.09
N ALA A 108 -26.03 -4.39 5.91
CA ALA A 108 -25.33 -5.64 6.18
C ALA A 108 -25.10 -6.46 4.90
N THR A 109 -26.12 -6.54 4.03
CA THR A 109 -26.03 -7.23 2.74
C THR A 109 -25.02 -6.54 1.82
N LYS A 110 -25.09 -5.22 1.68
CA LYS A 110 -24.12 -4.45 0.88
C LYS A 110 -22.68 -4.63 1.38
N LEU A 111 -22.49 -4.59 2.70
CA LEU A 111 -21.16 -4.82 3.29
C LEU A 111 -20.65 -6.24 3.03
N ALA A 112 -21.51 -7.25 3.13
CA ALA A 112 -21.14 -8.63 2.82
C ALA A 112 -20.73 -8.82 1.35
N GLU A 113 -21.41 -8.15 0.42
CA GLU A 113 -21.05 -8.16 -1.01
C GLU A 113 -19.70 -7.46 -1.26
N LEU A 114 -19.47 -6.32 -0.62
CA LEU A 114 -18.19 -5.60 -0.71
C LEU A 114 -17.03 -6.43 -0.15
N LEU A 115 -17.23 -7.12 0.98
CA LEU A 115 -16.22 -8.00 1.56
C LEU A 115 -15.86 -9.18 0.65
N LYS A 116 -16.86 -9.82 0.02
CA LYS A 116 -16.63 -10.88 -0.97
C LYS A 116 -15.88 -10.34 -2.19
N ARG A 117 -16.30 -9.18 -2.70
CA ARG A 117 -15.64 -8.51 -3.83
C ARG A 117 -14.19 -8.20 -3.51
N ARG A 118 -13.91 -7.65 -2.32
CA ARG A 118 -12.56 -7.37 -1.86
C ARG A 118 -11.72 -8.65 -1.80
N GLN A 119 -12.20 -9.73 -1.18
CA GLN A 119 -11.47 -10.98 -1.07
C GLN A 119 -11.12 -11.56 -2.45
N ILE A 120 -12.07 -11.57 -3.39
CA ILE A 120 -11.83 -12.04 -4.75
C ILE A 120 -10.79 -11.18 -5.45
N PHE A 121 -10.85 -9.88 -5.26
CA PHE A 121 -9.91 -8.93 -5.85
C PHE A 121 -8.51 -9.14 -5.30
N GLU A 122 -8.34 -9.18 -3.98
CA GLU A 122 -7.05 -9.43 -3.31
C GLU A 122 -6.42 -10.77 -3.72
N ILE A 123 -7.23 -11.84 -3.84
CA ILE A 123 -6.75 -13.14 -4.33
C ILE A 123 -6.25 -13.05 -5.78
N ARG A 124 -6.95 -12.34 -6.66
CA ARG A 124 -6.52 -12.15 -8.06
C ARG A 124 -5.21 -11.38 -8.15
N GLU A 125 -5.09 -10.30 -7.43
CA GLU A 125 -3.86 -9.50 -7.37
C GLU A 125 -2.68 -10.36 -6.88
N ALA A 126 -2.88 -11.13 -5.79
CA ALA A 126 -1.85 -12.03 -5.27
C ALA A 126 -1.44 -13.13 -6.26
N ILE A 127 -2.39 -13.73 -6.98
CA ILE A 127 -2.10 -14.74 -8.02
C ILE A 127 -1.27 -14.13 -9.13
N GLU A 128 -1.64 -12.96 -9.65
CA GLU A 128 -0.91 -12.30 -10.73
C GLU A 128 0.48 -11.84 -10.27
N LEU A 129 0.62 -11.35 -9.03
CA LEU A 129 1.91 -11.04 -8.44
C LEU A 129 2.81 -12.29 -8.41
N VAL A 130 2.34 -13.40 -7.84
CA VAL A 130 3.12 -14.64 -7.74
C VAL A 130 3.52 -15.17 -9.14
N ARG A 131 2.64 -15.03 -10.14
CA ARG A 131 2.94 -15.46 -11.52
C ARG A 131 4.04 -14.65 -12.19
N LYS A 132 4.19 -13.38 -11.81
CA LYS A 132 5.13 -12.42 -12.42
C LYS A 132 6.36 -12.16 -11.56
N TYR A 133 6.35 -12.68 -10.33
CA TYR A 133 7.45 -12.48 -9.40
C TYR A 133 8.66 -13.29 -9.84
N GLU A 134 9.79 -12.60 -9.96
CA GLU A 134 11.08 -13.22 -10.22
C GLU A 134 11.92 -13.19 -8.95
N GLU A 135 12.47 -14.34 -8.56
CA GLU A 135 13.38 -14.44 -7.43
C GLU A 135 14.71 -13.72 -7.76
N PHE A 136 15.30 -13.13 -6.76
CA PHE A 136 16.59 -12.46 -6.88
C PHE A 136 17.57 -12.93 -5.80
N GLU A 137 18.86 -12.84 -6.10
CA GLU A 137 19.91 -13.11 -5.14
C GLU A 137 19.98 -11.98 -4.10
N ARG A 138 19.89 -12.32 -2.82
CA ARG A 138 19.94 -11.34 -1.72
C ARG A 138 21.32 -10.72 -1.58
N GLY A 139 21.36 -9.47 -1.21
CA GLY A 139 22.59 -8.70 -1.07
C GLY A 139 22.48 -7.52 -0.12
N GLU A 140 23.33 -6.54 -0.32
CA GLU A 140 23.47 -5.38 0.54
C GLU A 140 23.15 -4.09 -0.21
N PRO A 141 22.73 -3.00 0.47
CA PRO A 141 22.42 -1.73 -0.15
C PRO A 141 23.56 -1.18 -1.01
N SER A 142 23.22 -0.58 -2.16
CA SER A 142 24.18 0.17 -2.99
C SER A 142 23.76 1.65 -3.12
N PRO A 143 24.70 2.61 -3.17
CA PRO A 143 24.36 4.00 -3.43
C PRO A 143 23.77 4.24 -4.82
N PHE A 144 23.93 3.28 -5.74
CA PHE A 144 23.45 3.33 -7.12
C PHE A 144 22.24 2.43 -7.37
N GLY A 145 21.66 1.84 -6.31
CA GLY A 145 20.50 0.98 -6.41
C GLY A 145 19.22 1.77 -6.68
N ARG A 146 18.16 1.01 -6.95
CA ARG A 146 16.80 1.48 -7.19
C ARG A 146 15.81 0.84 -6.24
N CYS A 147 14.60 1.34 -6.19
CA CYS A 147 13.47 0.64 -5.57
C CYS A 147 12.74 -0.14 -6.66
N ILE A 148 12.62 -1.43 -6.45
CA ILE A 148 11.94 -2.37 -7.36
C ILE A 148 10.65 -2.81 -6.67
N ILE A 149 9.52 -2.47 -7.24
CA ILE A 149 8.22 -2.84 -6.71
C ILE A 149 7.64 -3.94 -7.59
N HIS A 150 7.27 -5.05 -6.98
CA HIS A 150 6.58 -6.15 -7.63
C HIS A 150 5.09 -6.07 -7.30
N ASP A 151 4.24 -6.06 -8.31
CA ASP A 151 2.79 -6.10 -8.15
C ASP A 151 2.12 -7.00 -9.19
N SER A 152 0.81 -7.01 -9.23
CA SER A 152 0.01 -7.82 -10.17
C SER A 152 0.23 -7.46 -11.65
N GLU A 153 0.76 -6.29 -11.95
CA GLU A 153 1.04 -5.87 -13.33
C GLU A 153 2.47 -6.16 -13.77
N GLY A 154 3.38 -6.39 -12.81
CA GLY A 154 4.78 -6.74 -13.06
C GLY A 154 5.75 -5.99 -12.14
N VAL A 155 6.83 -5.51 -12.73
CA VAL A 155 7.94 -4.86 -12.01
C VAL A 155 7.96 -3.37 -12.34
N HIS A 156 8.03 -2.54 -11.32
CA HIS A 156 8.18 -1.09 -11.43
C HIS A 156 9.50 -0.66 -10.81
N GLU A 157 10.30 0.05 -11.56
CA GLU A 157 11.57 0.60 -11.09
C GLU A 157 11.44 2.10 -10.82
N ILE A 158 11.87 2.52 -9.63
CA ILE A 158 11.82 3.91 -9.20
C ILE A 158 13.20 4.33 -8.70
N GLU A 159 13.66 5.47 -9.17
CA GLU A 159 14.89 6.10 -8.64
C GLU A 159 14.68 6.54 -7.19
N TRP A 160 15.67 6.37 -6.35
CA TRP A 160 15.55 6.76 -4.93
C TRP A 160 15.29 8.26 -4.73
N ALA A 161 15.67 9.09 -5.70
CA ALA A 161 15.39 10.52 -5.68
C ALA A 161 13.87 10.83 -5.77
N GLU A 162 13.12 9.98 -6.45
CA GLU A 162 11.66 10.13 -6.63
C GLU A 162 10.88 9.66 -5.40
N ILE A 163 11.50 8.81 -4.55
CA ILE A 163 10.85 8.30 -3.35
C ILE A 163 10.97 9.31 -2.22
N SER A 164 9.87 9.89 -1.84
CA SER A 164 9.79 10.81 -0.70
C SER A 164 9.43 10.08 0.61
N GLY A 165 9.30 10.83 1.69
CA GLY A 165 8.81 10.29 2.97
C GLY A 165 9.81 9.41 3.72
N ALA A 166 9.29 8.48 4.50
CA ALA A 166 10.09 7.64 5.41
C ALA A 166 10.97 6.65 4.65
N LEU A 167 10.42 6.00 3.62
CA LEU A 167 11.17 5.04 2.79
C LEU A 167 12.35 5.71 2.09
N GLY A 168 12.15 6.85 1.42
CA GLY A 168 13.23 7.54 0.75
C GLY A 168 14.37 7.95 1.73
N ARG A 169 14.04 8.38 2.94
CA ARG A 169 15.05 8.63 3.99
C ARG A 169 15.78 7.37 4.41
N ARG A 170 15.08 6.23 4.57
CA ARG A 170 15.67 4.94 4.92
C ARG A 170 16.62 4.44 3.85
N LEU A 171 16.20 4.44 2.58
CA LEU A 171 17.01 4.00 1.43
C LEU A 171 18.29 4.84 1.29
N ARG A 172 18.18 6.18 1.33
CA ARG A 172 19.34 7.07 1.26
C ARG A 172 20.31 6.87 2.42
N ARG A 173 19.82 6.59 3.64
CA ARG A 173 20.69 6.28 4.80
C ARG A 173 21.42 4.94 4.62
N ALA A 174 20.72 3.90 4.14
CA ALA A 174 21.33 2.60 3.85
C ALA A 174 22.42 2.72 2.79
N ALA A 175 22.16 3.40 1.68
CA ALA A 175 23.11 3.67 0.63
C ALA A 175 24.35 4.44 1.12
N ALA A 176 24.15 5.48 1.93
CA ALA A 176 25.26 6.26 2.49
C ALA A 176 26.14 5.47 3.47
N ARG A 177 25.56 4.49 4.18
CA ARG A 177 26.34 3.55 5.02
C ARG A 177 27.15 2.60 4.17
N ALA A 178 26.56 1.98 3.16
CA ALA A 178 27.25 1.07 2.24
C ALA A 178 28.42 1.75 1.52
N ALA A 179 28.25 3.00 1.09
CA ALA A 179 29.33 3.78 0.47
C ALA A 179 30.54 3.99 1.41
N ARG A 180 30.29 4.21 2.70
CA ARG A 180 31.36 4.40 3.71
C ARG A 180 32.10 3.12 4.09
N CYS A 181 31.49 1.96 3.93
CA CYS A 181 32.13 0.67 4.23
C CYS A 181 33.02 0.19 3.07
N ARG A 182 32.91 0.79 1.88
CA ARG A 182 33.71 0.43 0.69
C ARG A 182 34.86 1.41 0.42
N ALA A 183 34.93 2.51 1.14
CA ALA A 183 36.00 3.51 1.09
C ALA A 183 37.02 3.29 2.21
#